data_875b69499d31b448df7559db449f8d00
#
_entry.id   875b69499d31b448df7559db449f8d00
#
_cell.length_a   1.000
_cell.length_b   1.000
_cell.length_c   1.000
_cell.angle_alpha   90.00
_cell.angle_beta   90.00
_cell.angle_gamma   90.00
#
_symmetry.space_group_name_H-M   'P 1'
#
loop_
_entity.id
_entity.type
_entity.pdbx_description
1 polymer ?
#
loop_
_entity_poly.entity_id
_entity_poly.type
_entity_poly.pdbx_seq_one_letter_code
_entity_poly.pdbx_strand_id
1 'polypeptide(L)'
;MGGLGSEGNWTYGNYLQLPALLELQGEDRGVSPDEMHFIIVHQTFELWFKQVIRELTEVRDILAQYHVPENDIPRAVDHLGRTTEIFRLMANQWTVLETLTPQGFLAFRDGLGTASGFESYQMREFEILLGLANEDRLYGMDPISTFRNLAKNSERDAAILARLEDVSSKPSLSESLLQWVSRTPIMGSLAGSDDDEHAVTEYIDAHLISHENIGKQAAERMSGHGASNSEKAAERFAASHQGAIDFLKPDGKISRSRAGLLFIESYRELPLLTWPRTLIDAIVELEESMVKWRHSHARMVERIMGRRIGTGGTSGCLLYTSPSPRDA
;
A
#
# COMPACT_ATOMS: atom_id res chain seq x y z
N MET A 1 20.17 -3.27 -18.96
CA MET A 1 20.67 -1.91 -19.21
C MET A 1 20.48 -1.58 -20.69
N GLY A 2 19.34 -1.00 -21.05
CA GLY A 2 19.13 -0.45 -22.39
C GLY A 2 19.62 1.00 -22.35
N GLY A 3 20.86 1.23 -22.81
CA GLY A 3 21.39 2.57 -22.99
C GLY A 3 20.54 3.33 -23.99
N LEU A 4 20.16 4.56 -23.64
CA LEU A 4 19.65 5.54 -24.58
C LEU A 4 20.64 5.65 -25.73
N GLY A 5 20.20 5.31 -26.95
CA GLY A 5 21.01 5.42 -28.14
C GLY A 5 21.61 6.81 -28.26
N SER A 6 22.89 6.88 -28.44
CA SER A 6 23.74 8.07 -28.39
C SER A 6 23.64 8.98 -29.63
N GLU A 7 22.52 9.05 -30.33
CA GLU A 7 22.39 9.77 -31.60
C GLU A 7 21.22 10.78 -31.66
N GLY A 8 20.78 11.33 -30.54
CA GLY A 8 19.75 12.35 -30.59
C GLY A 8 20.23 13.64 -29.89
N ASN A 9 20.34 14.73 -30.62
CA ASN A 9 20.36 16.08 -30.04
C ASN A 9 19.00 16.37 -29.41
N TRP A 10 18.73 15.77 -28.23
CA TRP A 10 17.50 15.99 -27.50
C TRP A 10 17.46 17.41 -26.94
N THR A 11 16.46 18.17 -27.33
CA THR A 11 16.11 19.38 -26.59
C THR A 11 15.23 19.00 -25.40
N TYR A 12 15.17 19.84 -24.39
CA TYR A 12 14.34 19.63 -23.19
C TYR A 12 12.87 19.32 -23.55
N GLY A 13 12.30 20.11 -24.45
CA GLY A 13 10.90 19.93 -24.91
C GLY A 13 10.68 18.60 -25.64
N ASN A 14 11.62 18.19 -26.50
CA ASN A 14 11.50 16.93 -27.24
C ASN A 14 11.72 15.71 -26.34
N TYR A 15 12.66 15.80 -25.40
CA TYR A 15 12.90 14.70 -24.46
C TYR A 15 11.68 14.43 -23.56
N LEU A 16 11.05 15.49 -23.05
CA LEU A 16 9.88 15.40 -22.18
C LEU A 16 8.55 15.34 -22.96
N GLN A 17 8.57 15.42 -24.31
CA GLN A 17 7.37 15.47 -25.15
C GLN A 17 6.40 16.57 -24.72
N LEU A 18 6.95 17.75 -24.34
CA LEU A 18 6.16 18.86 -23.79
C LEU A 18 5.04 19.35 -24.70
N PRO A 19 5.20 19.46 -26.05
CA PRO A 19 4.10 19.86 -26.89
C PRO A 19 2.87 18.96 -26.74
N ALA A 20 3.06 17.64 -26.77
CA ALA A 20 1.98 16.69 -26.60
C ALA A 20 1.42 16.67 -25.16
N LEU A 21 2.29 16.76 -24.15
CA LEU A 21 1.87 16.74 -22.76
C LEU A 21 1.02 17.96 -22.38
N LEU A 22 1.39 19.15 -22.87
CA LEU A 22 0.74 20.42 -22.52
C LEU A 22 -0.49 20.76 -23.41
N GLU A 23 -0.90 19.87 -24.28
CA GLU A 23 -2.14 19.97 -25.07
C GLU A 23 -3.29 19.09 -24.54
N LEU A 24 -3.07 18.39 -23.40
CA LEU A 24 -4.02 17.40 -22.86
C LEU A 24 -4.95 17.99 -21.78
N GLN A 25 -4.95 19.30 -21.52
CA GLN A 25 -5.67 19.91 -20.40
C GLN A 25 -7.07 20.42 -20.78
N GLY A 26 -7.47 20.25 -22.04
CA GLY A 26 -8.85 20.48 -22.51
C GLY A 26 -9.12 21.90 -23.01
N GLU A 27 -8.08 22.69 -23.31
CA GLU A 27 -8.25 24.02 -23.89
C GLU A 27 -9.07 24.00 -25.19
N ASP A 28 -8.90 22.96 -26.01
CA ASP A 28 -9.66 22.72 -27.23
C ASP A 28 -11.18 22.55 -26.99
N ARG A 29 -11.57 22.15 -25.78
CA ARG A 29 -12.96 22.00 -25.35
C ARG A 29 -13.51 23.24 -24.62
N GLY A 30 -12.69 24.26 -24.41
CA GLY A 30 -13.09 25.48 -23.73
C GLY A 30 -13.32 25.32 -22.23
N VAL A 31 -12.54 24.48 -21.57
CA VAL A 31 -12.62 24.26 -20.12
C VAL A 31 -12.39 25.56 -19.35
N SER A 32 -13.08 25.72 -18.21
CA SER A 32 -12.87 26.87 -17.33
C SER A 32 -11.51 26.78 -16.62
N PRO A 33 -10.96 27.88 -16.07
CA PRO A 33 -9.73 27.83 -15.26
C PRO A 33 -9.81 26.85 -14.09
N ASP A 34 -10.95 26.77 -13.41
CA ASP A 34 -11.19 25.86 -12.28
C ASP A 34 -11.23 24.40 -12.76
N GLU A 35 -11.84 24.13 -13.90
CA GLU A 35 -11.86 22.79 -14.51
C GLU A 35 -10.46 22.37 -14.99
N MET A 36 -9.71 23.27 -15.63
CA MET A 36 -8.31 23.04 -16.02
C MET A 36 -7.46 22.73 -14.80
N HIS A 37 -7.61 23.47 -13.70
CA HIS A 37 -6.94 23.21 -12.43
C HIS A 37 -7.23 21.80 -11.93
N PHE A 38 -8.51 21.39 -11.94
CA PHE A 38 -8.93 20.04 -11.56
C PHE A 38 -8.30 18.97 -12.45
N ILE A 39 -8.28 19.18 -13.77
CA ILE A 39 -7.67 18.24 -14.73
C ILE A 39 -6.17 18.08 -14.46
N ILE A 40 -5.41 19.17 -14.35
CA ILE A 40 -3.96 19.15 -14.14
C ILE A 40 -3.62 18.40 -12.85
N VAL A 41 -4.32 18.67 -11.75
CA VAL A 41 -4.06 17.98 -10.48
C VAL A 41 -4.29 16.47 -10.60
N HIS A 42 -5.35 16.04 -11.28
CA HIS A 42 -5.60 14.61 -11.46
C HIS A 42 -4.62 13.96 -12.45
N GLN A 43 -4.24 14.65 -13.54
CA GLN A 43 -3.20 14.15 -14.44
C GLN A 43 -1.86 13.97 -13.74
N THR A 44 -1.48 14.86 -12.82
CA THR A 44 -0.24 14.72 -12.05
C THR A 44 -0.31 13.52 -11.09
N PHE A 45 -1.44 13.22 -10.47
CA PHE A 45 -1.61 11.97 -9.71
C PHE A 45 -1.45 10.74 -10.60
N GLU A 46 -2.05 10.70 -11.78
CA GLU A 46 -1.93 9.57 -12.69
C GLU A 46 -0.49 9.38 -13.18
N LEU A 47 0.28 10.45 -13.40
CA LEU A 47 1.70 10.36 -13.71
C LEU A 47 2.52 9.80 -12.53
N TRP A 48 2.20 10.20 -11.30
CA TRP A 48 2.83 9.64 -10.12
C TRP A 48 2.44 8.18 -9.89
N PHE A 49 1.18 7.79 -10.11
CA PHE A 49 0.78 6.38 -10.04
C PHE A 49 1.55 5.51 -11.03
N LYS A 50 1.78 6.02 -12.25
CA LYS A 50 2.62 5.31 -13.24
C LYS A 50 4.03 5.04 -12.71
N GLN A 51 4.65 6.03 -12.05
CA GLN A 51 5.98 5.87 -11.46
C GLN A 51 5.93 4.92 -10.27
N VAL A 52 4.97 5.07 -9.36
CA VAL A 52 4.77 4.20 -8.18
C VAL A 52 4.61 2.74 -8.60
N ILE A 53 3.77 2.46 -9.60
CA ILE A 53 3.57 1.10 -10.12
C ILE A 53 4.89 0.52 -10.65
N ARG A 54 5.69 1.33 -11.36
CA ARG A 54 7.00 0.92 -11.85
C ARG A 54 7.95 0.56 -10.70
N GLU A 55 8.07 1.43 -9.70
CA GLU A 55 8.95 1.23 -8.54
C GLU A 55 8.54 -0.03 -7.74
N LEU A 56 7.25 -0.18 -7.45
CA LEU A 56 6.75 -1.33 -6.67
C LEU A 56 6.81 -2.65 -7.45
N THR A 57 6.68 -2.60 -8.78
CA THR A 57 6.89 -3.78 -9.62
C THR A 57 8.33 -4.28 -9.52
N GLU A 58 9.32 -3.38 -9.54
CA GLU A 58 10.73 -3.76 -9.36
C GLU A 58 10.96 -4.38 -7.97
N VAL A 59 10.38 -3.80 -6.90
CA VAL A 59 10.47 -4.39 -5.55
C VAL A 59 9.86 -5.78 -5.50
N ARG A 60 8.62 -5.95 -6.01
CA ARG A 60 7.94 -7.23 -6.09
C ARG A 60 8.77 -8.27 -6.84
N ASP A 61 9.31 -7.91 -8.00
CA ASP A 61 10.08 -8.82 -8.85
C ASP A 61 11.44 -9.20 -8.20
N ILE A 62 12.05 -8.30 -7.44
CA ILE A 62 13.23 -8.61 -6.63
C ILE A 62 12.88 -9.65 -5.56
N LEU A 63 11.83 -9.41 -4.77
CA LEU A 63 11.46 -10.26 -3.63
C LEU A 63 10.88 -11.61 -4.06
N ALA A 64 10.24 -11.68 -5.22
CA ALA A 64 9.66 -12.92 -5.79
C ALA A 64 10.72 -13.93 -6.27
N GLN A 65 11.98 -13.52 -6.41
CA GLN A 65 13.05 -14.44 -6.83
C GLN A 65 13.23 -15.58 -5.82
N TYR A 66 13.53 -16.80 -6.30
CA TYR A 66 13.84 -17.93 -5.42
C TYR A 66 15.06 -17.66 -4.53
N HIS A 67 16.07 -17.01 -5.08
CA HIS A 67 17.24 -16.51 -4.37
C HIS A 67 17.35 -15.01 -4.65
N VAL A 68 17.25 -14.18 -3.62
CA VAL A 68 17.41 -12.74 -3.71
C VAL A 68 18.86 -12.39 -3.41
N PRO A 69 19.63 -11.89 -4.38
CA PRO A 69 21.00 -11.44 -4.14
C PRO A 69 21.02 -10.31 -3.10
N GLU A 70 21.97 -10.35 -2.17
CA GLU A 70 22.08 -9.31 -1.13
C GLU A 70 22.21 -7.89 -1.72
N ASN A 71 22.86 -7.76 -2.87
CA ASN A 71 23.00 -6.47 -3.59
C ASN A 71 21.70 -5.92 -4.14
N ASP A 72 20.64 -6.73 -4.25
CA ASP A 72 19.34 -6.30 -4.76
C ASP A 72 18.44 -5.75 -3.62
N ILE A 73 18.70 -6.09 -2.36
CA ILE A 73 17.91 -5.58 -1.23
C ILE A 73 18.05 -4.06 -1.08
N PRO A 74 19.28 -3.46 -1.12
CA PRO A 74 19.41 -1.99 -1.14
C PRO A 74 18.62 -1.33 -2.29
N ARG A 75 18.60 -1.93 -3.48
CA ARG A 75 17.79 -1.43 -4.61
C ARG A 75 16.31 -1.45 -4.30
N ALA A 76 15.81 -2.51 -3.70
CA ALA A 76 14.41 -2.59 -3.27
C ALA A 76 14.09 -1.48 -2.24
N VAL A 77 14.99 -1.24 -1.28
CA VAL A 77 14.87 -0.14 -0.31
C VAL A 77 14.84 1.23 -1.00
N ASP A 78 15.70 1.46 -1.98
CA ASP A 78 15.74 2.72 -2.75
C ASP A 78 14.43 2.95 -3.52
N HIS A 79 13.86 1.89 -4.14
CA HIS A 79 12.57 1.95 -4.83
C HIS A 79 11.41 2.27 -3.86
N LEU A 80 11.39 1.64 -2.68
CA LEU A 80 10.41 1.92 -1.63
C LEU A 80 10.55 3.35 -1.11
N GLY A 81 11.77 3.80 -0.83
CA GLY A 81 12.05 5.16 -0.37
C GLY A 81 11.55 6.21 -1.37
N ARG A 82 11.80 6.02 -2.67
CA ARG A 82 11.28 6.91 -3.72
C ARG A 82 9.76 6.90 -3.76
N THR A 83 9.14 5.74 -3.64
CA THR A 83 7.68 5.60 -3.60
C THR A 83 7.09 6.34 -2.39
N THR A 84 7.72 6.23 -1.23
CA THR A 84 7.34 6.95 0.00
C THR A 84 7.37 8.47 -0.21
N GLU A 85 8.44 9.00 -0.82
CA GLU A 85 8.51 10.45 -1.09
C GLU A 85 7.47 10.91 -2.12
N ILE A 86 7.15 10.08 -3.11
CA ILE A 86 6.06 10.37 -4.05
C ILE A 86 4.71 10.46 -3.29
N PHE A 87 4.40 9.53 -2.38
CA PHE A 87 3.17 9.60 -1.58
C PHE A 87 3.14 10.81 -0.64
N ARG A 88 4.28 11.19 -0.04
CA ARG A 88 4.40 12.41 0.77
C ARG A 88 4.09 13.65 -0.07
N LEU A 89 4.64 13.72 -1.29
CA LEU A 89 4.35 14.81 -2.23
C LEU A 89 2.88 14.82 -2.62
N MET A 90 2.30 13.68 -2.99
CA MET A 90 0.90 13.56 -3.37
C MET A 90 -0.05 13.93 -2.22
N ALA A 91 0.30 13.61 -0.96
CA ALA A 91 -0.46 14.02 0.21
C ALA A 91 -0.50 15.55 0.35
N ASN A 92 0.62 16.23 0.07
CA ASN A 92 0.69 17.68 0.08
C ASN A 92 0.00 18.32 -1.15
N GLN A 93 -0.04 17.63 -2.28
CA GLN A 93 -0.66 18.13 -3.51
C GLN A 93 -2.18 18.34 -3.35
N TRP A 94 -2.85 17.64 -2.44
CA TRP A 94 -4.26 17.90 -2.12
C TRP A 94 -4.51 19.32 -1.64
N THR A 95 -3.54 19.98 -0.99
CA THR A 95 -3.67 21.39 -0.59
C THR A 95 -3.83 22.33 -1.77
N VAL A 96 -3.25 21.96 -2.93
CA VAL A 96 -3.42 22.72 -4.18
C VAL A 96 -4.85 22.59 -4.68
N LEU A 97 -5.42 21.37 -4.67
CA LEU A 97 -6.82 21.17 -5.07
C LEU A 97 -7.82 21.79 -4.08
N GLU A 98 -7.47 21.86 -2.78
CA GLU A 98 -8.30 22.53 -1.75
C GLU A 98 -8.49 24.05 -1.99
N THR A 99 -7.72 24.66 -2.88
CA THR A 99 -7.95 26.05 -3.30
C THR A 99 -9.15 26.17 -4.22
N LEU A 100 -9.62 25.07 -4.82
CA LEU A 100 -10.86 25.02 -5.57
C LEU A 100 -12.05 25.19 -4.63
N THR A 101 -12.87 26.21 -4.88
CA THR A 101 -14.07 26.45 -4.06
C THR A 101 -15.18 25.44 -4.39
N PRO A 102 -16.10 25.14 -3.43
CA PRO A 102 -17.27 24.33 -3.73
C PRO A 102 -18.09 24.84 -4.90
N GLN A 103 -18.22 26.15 -5.05
CA GLN A 103 -18.94 26.81 -6.15
C GLN A 103 -18.21 26.63 -7.48
N GLY A 104 -16.87 26.82 -7.50
CA GLY A 104 -16.04 26.58 -8.67
C GLY A 104 -16.13 25.13 -9.16
N PHE A 105 -16.07 24.16 -8.23
CA PHE A 105 -16.27 22.76 -8.57
C PHE A 105 -17.67 22.46 -9.12
N LEU A 106 -18.71 22.98 -8.49
CA LEU A 106 -20.09 22.76 -8.92
C LEU A 106 -20.39 23.37 -10.30
N ALA A 107 -19.67 24.41 -10.70
CA ALA A 107 -19.86 25.07 -11.97
C ALA A 107 -19.56 24.17 -13.19
N PHE A 108 -18.63 23.21 -13.06
CA PHE A 108 -18.29 22.28 -14.14
C PHE A 108 -18.66 20.81 -13.84
N ARG A 109 -19.07 20.49 -12.61
CA ARG A 109 -19.34 19.12 -12.16
C ARG A 109 -20.29 18.34 -13.07
N ASP A 110 -21.34 18.99 -13.53
CA ASP A 110 -22.34 18.32 -14.40
C ASP A 110 -21.73 17.94 -15.75
N GLY A 111 -20.68 18.64 -16.21
CA GLY A 111 -19.92 18.33 -17.42
C GLY A 111 -19.04 17.08 -17.27
N LEU A 112 -18.72 16.65 -16.05
CA LEU A 112 -17.95 15.41 -15.80
C LEU A 112 -18.77 14.15 -16.13
N GLY A 113 -20.09 14.24 -16.19
CA GLY A 113 -20.95 13.08 -16.47
C GLY A 113 -20.78 11.97 -15.43
N THR A 114 -20.48 10.76 -15.89
CA THR A 114 -20.24 9.58 -15.06
C THR A 114 -18.79 9.40 -14.66
N ALA A 115 -17.87 10.26 -15.11
CA ALA A 115 -16.44 10.14 -14.79
C ALA A 115 -16.21 10.12 -13.28
N SER A 116 -15.52 9.10 -12.81
CA SER A 116 -15.26 8.84 -11.40
C SER A 116 -13.82 8.45 -11.16
N GLY A 117 -13.23 8.87 -10.03
CA GLY A 117 -11.92 8.41 -9.59
C GLY A 117 -11.83 6.89 -9.40
N PHE A 118 -12.97 6.19 -9.25
CA PHE A 118 -13.01 4.72 -9.23
C PHE A 118 -12.64 4.09 -10.57
N GLU A 119 -12.68 4.86 -11.66
CA GLU A 119 -12.29 4.43 -13.01
C GLU A 119 -10.78 4.59 -13.28
N SER A 120 -9.99 5.10 -12.32
CA SER A 120 -8.54 5.07 -12.42
C SER A 120 -8.04 3.62 -12.42
N TYR A 121 -7.68 3.12 -13.61
CA TYR A 121 -7.14 1.76 -13.71
C TYR A 121 -5.77 1.65 -13.03
N GLN A 122 -4.97 2.71 -13.01
CA GLN A 122 -3.68 2.71 -12.33
C GLN A 122 -3.83 2.57 -10.82
N MET A 123 -4.86 3.18 -10.24
CA MET A 123 -5.18 2.98 -8.84
C MET A 123 -5.58 1.53 -8.55
N ARG A 124 -6.36 0.89 -9.44
CA ARG A 124 -6.70 -0.54 -9.30
C ARG A 124 -5.49 -1.44 -9.47
N GLU A 125 -4.65 -1.16 -10.47
CA GLU A 125 -3.39 -1.87 -10.71
C GLU A 125 -2.46 -1.81 -9.48
N PHE A 126 -2.31 -0.62 -8.92
CA PHE A 126 -1.54 -0.40 -7.71
C PHE A 126 -2.08 -1.19 -6.51
N GLU A 127 -3.39 -1.20 -6.27
CA GLU A 127 -4.02 -1.98 -5.19
C GLU A 127 -3.84 -3.49 -5.37
N ILE A 128 -3.93 -3.99 -6.59
CA ILE A 128 -3.68 -5.40 -6.93
C ILE A 128 -2.21 -5.74 -6.69
N LEU A 129 -1.30 -4.89 -7.17
CA LEU A 129 0.14 -5.07 -7.02
C LEU A 129 0.57 -5.13 -5.54
N LEU A 130 -0.04 -4.32 -4.68
CA LEU A 130 0.20 -4.37 -3.22
C LEU A 130 -0.33 -5.65 -2.57
N GLY A 131 -1.36 -6.26 -3.13
CA GLY A 131 -2.03 -7.42 -2.54
C GLY A 131 -3.19 -7.06 -1.61
N LEU A 132 -3.86 -5.91 -1.86
CA LEU A 132 -5.05 -5.54 -1.09
C LEU A 132 -6.17 -6.55 -1.36
N ALA A 133 -6.62 -7.24 -0.33
CA ALA A 133 -7.69 -8.23 -0.42
C ALA A 133 -9.05 -7.58 -0.79
N ASN A 134 -9.94 -8.34 -1.41
CA ASN A 134 -11.24 -7.80 -1.81
C ASN A 134 -12.11 -7.43 -0.60
N GLU A 135 -11.97 -8.17 0.50
CA GLU A 135 -12.66 -7.92 1.76
C GLU A 135 -12.31 -6.56 2.37
N ASP A 136 -11.06 -6.11 2.15
CA ASP A 136 -10.53 -4.84 2.67
C ASP A 136 -10.85 -3.65 1.75
N ARG A 137 -11.51 -3.91 0.63
CA ARG A 137 -11.95 -2.87 -0.30
C ARG A 137 -13.31 -2.33 0.09
N LEU A 138 -13.54 -1.07 -0.27
CA LEU A 138 -14.85 -0.45 -0.08
C LEU A 138 -15.94 -1.33 -0.72
N TYR A 139 -16.91 -1.78 0.10
CA TYR A 139 -17.99 -2.70 -0.30
C TYR A 139 -17.55 -4.07 -0.82
N GLY A 140 -16.34 -4.54 -0.54
CA GLY A 140 -15.86 -5.83 -1.05
C GLY A 140 -15.76 -5.87 -2.58
N MET A 141 -15.51 -4.73 -3.23
CA MET A 141 -15.53 -4.64 -4.70
C MET A 141 -14.34 -5.35 -5.33
N ASP A 142 -14.62 -6.25 -6.28
CA ASP A 142 -13.61 -6.75 -7.20
C ASP A 142 -13.08 -5.60 -8.07
N PRO A 143 -11.77 -5.26 -7.99
CA PRO A 143 -11.19 -4.13 -8.71
C PRO A 143 -11.29 -4.26 -10.24
N ILE A 144 -11.42 -5.49 -10.75
CA ILE A 144 -11.44 -5.79 -12.18
C ILE A 144 -12.87 -5.79 -12.73
N SER A 145 -13.90 -5.96 -11.88
CA SER A 145 -15.29 -6.12 -12.32
C SER A 145 -15.82 -4.96 -13.18
N THR A 146 -15.49 -3.73 -12.80
CA THR A 146 -15.87 -2.53 -13.56
C THR A 146 -15.26 -2.56 -14.96
N PHE A 147 -13.98 -2.92 -15.07
CA PHE A 147 -13.25 -2.94 -16.34
C PHE A 147 -13.69 -4.11 -17.24
N ARG A 148 -14.16 -5.24 -16.69
CA ARG A 148 -14.79 -6.31 -17.48
C ARG A 148 -16.05 -5.83 -18.23
N ASN A 149 -16.79 -4.89 -17.65
CA ASN A 149 -17.94 -4.31 -18.32
C ASN A 149 -17.55 -3.26 -19.35
N LEU A 150 -16.58 -2.39 -19.05
CA LEU A 150 -16.08 -1.37 -19.96
C LEU A 150 -15.40 -1.98 -21.18
N ALA A 151 -14.63 -3.06 -21.01
CA ALA A 151 -13.91 -3.77 -22.07
C ALA A 151 -14.83 -4.29 -23.20
N LYS A 152 -16.13 -4.43 -22.95
CA LYS A 152 -17.11 -4.81 -23.98
C LYS A 152 -17.36 -3.69 -24.99
N ASN A 153 -16.97 -2.46 -24.68
CA ASN A 153 -17.34 -1.28 -25.43
C ASN A 153 -16.19 -0.67 -26.24
N SER A 154 -14.93 -0.97 -25.88
CA SER A 154 -13.79 -0.42 -26.61
C SER A 154 -12.53 -1.32 -26.53
N GLU A 155 -11.70 -1.29 -27.58
CA GLU A 155 -10.39 -1.97 -27.61
C GLU A 155 -9.42 -1.39 -26.55
N ARG A 156 -9.52 -0.10 -26.26
CA ARG A 156 -8.73 0.55 -25.22
C ARG A 156 -9.04 -0.04 -23.85
N ASP A 157 -10.33 -0.18 -23.54
CA ASP A 157 -10.75 -0.73 -22.24
C ASP A 157 -10.45 -2.22 -22.14
N ALA A 158 -10.48 -2.95 -23.25
CA ALA A 158 -10.03 -4.34 -23.32
C ALA A 158 -8.52 -4.46 -23.03
N ALA A 159 -7.69 -3.54 -23.52
CA ALA A 159 -6.26 -3.50 -23.21
C ALA A 159 -6.00 -3.15 -21.72
N ILE A 160 -6.80 -2.27 -21.13
CA ILE A 160 -6.74 -1.97 -19.69
C ILE A 160 -7.10 -3.21 -18.88
N LEU A 161 -8.18 -3.91 -19.23
CA LEU A 161 -8.57 -5.15 -18.56
C LEU A 161 -7.45 -6.20 -18.61
N ALA A 162 -6.88 -6.43 -19.80
CA ALA A 162 -5.77 -7.39 -19.96
C ALA A 162 -4.56 -7.04 -19.08
N ARG A 163 -4.27 -5.75 -18.92
CA ARG A 163 -3.21 -5.27 -18.02
C ARG A 163 -3.50 -5.57 -16.55
N LEU A 164 -4.72 -5.33 -16.09
CA LEU A 164 -5.13 -5.61 -14.70
C LEU A 164 -5.13 -7.12 -14.42
N GLU A 165 -5.57 -7.94 -15.38
CA GLU A 165 -5.55 -9.40 -15.28
C GLU A 165 -4.10 -9.95 -15.28
N ASP A 166 -3.18 -9.38 -16.07
CA ASP A 166 -1.76 -9.73 -16.04
C ASP A 166 -1.14 -9.46 -14.66
N VAL A 167 -1.39 -8.30 -14.06
CA VAL A 167 -0.89 -7.99 -12.72
C VAL A 167 -1.51 -8.92 -11.68
N SER A 168 -2.80 -9.20 -11.76
CA SER A 168 -3.52 -10.11 -10.85
C SER A 168 -3.07 -11.57 -10.96
N SER A 169 -2.47 -11.97 -12.09
CA SER A 169 -1.96 -13.33 -12.30
C SER A 169 -0.58 -13.57 -11.67
N LYS A 170 0.09 -12.53 -11.22
CA LYS A 170 1.42 -12.55 -10.60
C LYS A 170 1.32 -12.43 -9.10
N PRO A 171 2.32 -12.92 -8.35
CA PRO A 171 2.38 -12.65 -6.92
C PRO A 171 2.32 -11.15 -6.62
N SER A 172 1.57 -10.77 -5.60
CA SER A 172 1.56 -9.41 -5.10
C SER A 172 2.87 -9.07 -4.36
N LEU A 173 3.06 -7.80 -4.04
CA LEU A 173 4.18 -7.35 -3.21
C LEU A 173 4.10 -7.97 -1.81
N SER A 174 2.91 -8.02 -1.22
CA SER A 174 2.68 -8.65 0.10
C SER A 174 3.05 -10.14 0.09
N GLU A 175 2.57 -10.90 -0.90
CA GLU A 175 2.92 -12.33 -1.03
C GLU A 175 4.41 -12.54 -1.25
N SER A 176 5.05 -11.72 -2.11
CA SER A 176 6.48 -11.79 -2.38
C SER A 176 7.32 -11.46 -1.13
N LEU A 177 6.89 -10.46 -0.35
CA LEU A 177 7.51 -10.12 0.93
C LEU A 177 7.38 -11.27 1.93
N LEU A 178 6.18 -11.80 2.13
CA LEU A 178 5.96 -12.93 3.06
C LEU A 178 6.77 -14.16 2.66
N GLN A 179 6.85 -14.45 1.36
CA GLN A 179 7.69 -15.52 0.84
C GLN A 179 9.18 -15.26 1.09
N TRP A 180 9.65 -14.03 0.90
CA TRP A 180 11.04 -13.68 1.16
C TRP A 180 11.36 -13.77 2.66
N VAL A 181 10.52 -13.21 3.54
CA VAL A 181 10.69 -13.27 4.99
C VAL A 181 10.62 -14.70 5.53
N SER A 182 9.81 -15.58 4.90
CA SER A 182 9.72 -16.98 5.30
C SER A 182 11.05 -17.76 5.15
N ARG A 183 12.00 -17.24 4.41
CA ARG A 183 13.34 -17.82 4.22
C ARG A 183 14.37 -17.37 5.25
N THR A 184 14.00 -16.42 6.13
CA THR A 184 14.89 -15.94 7.21
C THR A 184 15.33 -17.11 8.10
N PRO A 185 16.65 -17.34 8.29
CA PRO A 185 17.12 -18.34 9.25
C PRO A 185 16.63 -17.99 10.66
N ILE A 186 16.08 -18.98 11.37
CA ILE A 186 15.59 -18.82 12.75
C ILE A 186 16.42 -19.68 13.67
N MET A 187 17.04 -19.09 14.69
CA MET A 187 17.92 -19.77 15.65
C MET A 187 19.00 -20.63 14.98
N GLY A 188 19.46 -20.25 13.79
CA GLY A 188 20.47 -20.95 13.00
C GLY A 188 19.93 -22.01 12.05
N SER A 189 18.65 -22.37 12.13
CA SER A 189 18.01 -23.29 11.19
C SER A 189 17.59 -22.58 9.91
N LEU A 190 17.81 -23.22 8.76
CA LEU A 190 17.42 -22.72 7.44
C LEU A 190 16.01 -23.22 7.10
N ALA A 191 15.25 -22.38 6.42
CA ALA A 191 13.90 -22.75 5.96
C ALA A 191 13.92 -24.04 5.12
N GLY A 192 13.16 -25.06 5.57
CA GLY A 192 13.06 -26.36 4.92
C GLY A 192 14.17 -27.35 5.25
N SER A 193 15.08 -27.06 6.20
CA SER A 193 15.98 -28.04 6.77
C SER A 193 15.25 -29.00 7.72
N ASP A 194 15.83 -30.15 8.00
CA ASP A 194 15.21 -31.21 8.82
C ASP A 194 14.87 -30.75 10.25
N ASP A 195 15.58 -29.77 10.77
CA ASP A 195 15.40 -29.18 12.11
C ASP A 195 14.53 -27.91 12.11
N ASP A 196 14.13 -27.39 10.95
CA ASP A 196 13.46 -26.08 10.83
C ASP A 196 12.12 -26.04 11.60
N GLU A 197 11.26 -27.03 11.43
CA GLU A 197 9.97 -27.07 12.11
C GLU A 197 10.13 -27.07 13.64
N HIS A 198 11.12 -27.81 14.16
CA HIS A 198 11.41 -27.85 15.58
C HIS A 198 11.95 -26.52 16.09
N ALA A 199 12.96 -25.95 15.42
CA ALA A 199 13.57 -24.69 15.81
C ALA A 199 12.57 -23.52 15.79
N VAL A 200 11.72 -23.46 14.75
CA VAL A 200 10.67 -22.44 14.64
C VAL A 200 9.61 -22.59 15.71
N THR A 201 9.20 -23.84 16.00
CA THR A 201 8.22 -24.12 17.07
C THR A 201 8.76 -23.71 18.43
N GLU A 202 9.97 -24.10 18.76
CA GLU A 202 10.61 -23.74 20.03
C GLU A 202 10.74 -22.22 20.19
N TYR A 203 11.16 -21.53 19.14
CA TYR A 203 11.28 -20.07 19.14
C TYR A 203 9.93 -19.37 19.38
N ILE A 204 8.87 -19.78 18.66
CA ILE A 204 7.53 -19.18 18.79
C ILE A 204 6.93 -19.47 20.17
N ASP A 205 7.05 -20.70 20.66
CA ASP A 205 6.52 -21.09 21.98
C ASP A 205 7.23 -20.34 23.12
N ALA A 206 8.55 -20.19 23.04
CA ALA A 206 9.32 -19.39 23.99
C ALA A 206 8.89 -17.91 23.97
N HIS A 207 8.63 -17.34 22.78
CA HIS A 207 8.14 -15.97 22.64
C HIS A 207 6.75 -15.82 23.26
N LEU A 208 5.81 -16.71 22.97
CA LEU A 208 4.44 -16.66 23.50
C LEU A 208 4.42 -16.81 25.02
N ILE A 209 5.23 -17.71 25.59
CA ILE A 209 5.38 -17.86 27.05
C ILE A 209 5.92 -16.55 27.66
N SER A 210 6.93 -15.94 27.04
CA SER A 210 7.47 -14.66 27.52
C SER A 210 6.44 -13.54 27.46
N HIS A 211 5.68 -13.45 26.36
CA HIS A 211 4.61 -12.46 26.19
C HIS A 211 3.51 -12.63 27.26
N GLU A 212 3.08 -13.85 27.55
CA GLU A 212 2.12 -14.13 28.61
C GLU A 212 2.63 -13.71 29.99
N ASN A 213 3.89 -14.05 30.32
CA ASN A 213 4.50 -13.71 31.59
C ASN A 213 4.63 -12.20 31.79
N ILE A 214 5.03 -11.46 30.75
CA ILE A 214 5.09 -9.99 30.78
C ILE A 214 3.70 -9.41 31.04
N GLY A 215 2.67 -9.94 30.38
CA GLY A 215 1.28 -9.53 30.56
C GLY A 215 0.80 -9.74 32.00
N LYS A 216 1.06 -10.91 32.58
CA LYS A 216 0.72 -11.24 33.99
C LYS A 216 1.41 -10.28 34.98
N GLN A 217 2.71 -10.07 34.82
CA GLN A 217 3.47 -9.14 35.65
C GLN A 217 2.96 -7.69 35.55
N ALA A 218 2.59 -7.25 34.34
CA ALA A 218 2.04 -5.93 34.13
C ALA A 218 0.67 -5.77 34.81
N ALA A 219 -0.21 -6.76 34.71
CA ALA A 219 -1.50 -6.79 35.41
C ALA A 219 -1.32 -6.76 36.94
N GLU A 220 -0.38 -7.53 37.49
CA GLU A 220 -0.05 -7.51 38.92
C GLU A 220 0.44 -6.14 39.40
N ARG A 221 1.30 -5.47 38.65
CA ARG A 221 1.76 -4.10 38.98
C ARG A 221 0.61 -3.10 39.01
N MET A 222 -0.38 -3.27 38.12
CA MET A 222 -1.55 -2.39 38.08
C MET A 222 -2.55 -2.67 39.21
N SER A 223 -2.48 -3.84 39.86
CA SER A 223 -3.36 -4.18 40.99
C SER A 223 -3.20 -3.23 42.19
N GLY A 224 -2.02 -2.62 42.37
CA GLY A 224 -1.77 -1.58 43.37
C GLY A 224 -2.56 -0.28 43.19
N HIS A 225 -3.22 -0.10 42.02
CA HIS A 225 -4.01 1.10 41.68
C HIS A 225 -5.54 0.89 41.73
N GLY A 226 -6.00 -0.22 42.33
CA GLY A 226 -7.42 -0.57 42.53
C GLY A 226 -7.86 -1.82 41.74
N ALA A 227 -8.72 -2.63 42.35
CA ALA A 227 -9.13 -3.93 41.83
C ALA A 227 -9.79 -3.87 40.43
N SER A 228 -10.64 -2.86 40.18
CA SER A 228 -11.31 -2.68 38.87
C SER A 228 -10.32 -2.38 37.72
N ASN A 229 -9.19 -1.71 38.02
CA ASN A 229 -8.16 -1.43 37.01
C ASN A 229 -7.32 -2.66 36.70
N SER A 230 -7.09 -3.49 37.71
CA SER A 230 -6.36 -4.76 37.57
C SER A 230 -7.11 -5.77 36.70
N GLU A 231 -8.43 -5.91 36.89
CA GLU A 231 -9.27 -6.82 36.11
C GLU A 231 -9.31 -6.41 34.63
N LYS A 232 -9.57 -5.13 34.33
CA LYS A 232 -9.53 -4.59 32.96
C LYS A 232 -8.15 -4.70 32.32
N ALA A 233 -7.08 -4.56 33.08
CA ALA A 233 -5.72 -4.75 32.58
C ALA A 233 -5.47 -6.23 32.24
N ALA A 234 -5.87 -7.16 33.10
CA ALA A 234 -5.73 -8.60 32.85
C ALA A 234 -6.50 -9.03 31.58
N GLU A 235 -7.75 -8.55 31.40
CA GLU A 235 -8.54 -8.79 30.20
C GLU A 235 -7.83 -8.27 28.92
N ARG A 236 -7.29 -7.04 28.97
CA ARG A 236 -6.55 -6.47 27.85
C ARG A 236 -5.29 -7.25 27.50
N PHE A 237 -4.53 -7.69 28.50
CA PHE A 237 -3.35 -8.52 28.29
C PHE A 237 -3.69 -9.92 27.77
N ALA A 238 -4.77 -10.53 28.25
CA ALA A 238 -5.28 -11.79 27.72
C ALA A 238 -5.69 -11.66 26.25
N ALA A 239 -6.43 -10.60 25.89
CA ALA A 239 -6.80 -10.32 24.52
C ALA A 239 -5.57 -10.05 23.62
N SER A 240 -4.58 -9.28 24.10
CA SER A 240 -3.32 -9.05 23.40
C SER A 240 -2.53 -10.35 23.20
N HIS A 241 -2.50 -11.23 24.21
CA HIS A 241 -1.82 -12.53 24.10
C HIS A 241 -2.53 -13.44 23.10
N GLN A 242 -3.87 -13.48 23.11
CA GLN A 242 -4.63 -14.21 22.11
C GLN A 242 -4.36 -13.68 20.71
N GLY A 243 -4.33 -12.35 20.53
CA GLY A 243 -3.96 -11.74 19.25
C GLY A 243 -2.56 -12.14 18.77
N ALA A 244 -1.58 -12.25 19.68
CA ALA A 244 -0.25 -12.73 19.34
C ALA A 244 -0.25 -14.21 18.91
N ILE A 245 -1.06 -15.05 19.56
CA ILE A 245 -1.25 -16.46 19.16
C ILE A 245 -1.87 -16.54 17.77
N ASP A 246 -2.96 -15.81 17.52
CA ASP A 246 -3.68 -15.82 16.24
C ASP A 246 -2.79 -15.27 15.11
N PHE A 247 -1.96 -14.27 15.41
CA PHE A 247 -0.97 -13.77 14.46
C PHE A 247 0.11 -14.79 14.15
N LEU A 248 0.72 -15.44 15.14
CA LEU A 248 1.85 -16.34 14.91
C LEU A 248 1.41 -17.75 14.49
N LYS A 249 0.21 -18.17 14.91
CA LYS A 249 -0.38 -19.48 14.65
C LYS A 249 -1.77 -19.36 14.01
N PRO A 250 -1.90 -18.78 12.81
CA PRO A 250 -3.19 -18.73 12.13
C PRO A 250 -3.73 -20.15 11.94
N ASP A 251 -5.02 -20.34 12.24
CA ASP A 251 -5.69 -21.66 12.20
C ASP A 251 -4.96 -22.74 13.03
N GLY A 252 -4.27 -22.32 14.09
CA GLY A 252 -3.51 -23.21 15.00
C GLY A 252 -2.18 -23.74 14.43
N LYS A 253 -1.77 -23.28 13.25
CA LYS A 253 -0.52 -23.67 12.59
C LYS A 253 0.49 -22.51 12.60
N ILE A 254 1.74 -22.80 12.88
CA ILE A 254 2.79 -21.79 12.86
C ILE A 254 2.97 -21.23 11.44
N SER A 255 2.93 -19.91 11.31
CA SER A 255 3.27 -19.21 10.08
C SER A 255 4.78 -18.93 10.04
N ARG A 256 5.49 -19.62 9.14
CA ARG A 256 6.95 -19.47 8.97
C ARG A 256 7.34 -18.02 8.58
N SER A 257 6.52 -17.33 7.78
CA SER A 257 6.76 -15.94 7.41
C SER A 257 6.60 -15.01 8.62
N ARG A 258 5.55 -15.18 9.43
CA ARG A 258 5.33 -14.37 10.62
C ARG A 258 6.40 -14.66 11.70
N ALA A 259 6.87 -15.89 11.80
CA ALA A 259 8.01 -16.25 12.64
C ALA A 259 9.31 -15.57 12.17
N GLY A 260 9.56 -15.52 10.86
CA GLY A 260 10.70 -14.81 10.28
C GLY A 260 10.64 -13.29 10.52
N LEU A 261 9.46 -12.69 10.38
CA LEU A 261 9.24 -11.29 10.70
C LEU A 261 9.53 -11.00 12.18
N LEU A 262 8.96 -11.80 13.07
CA LEU A 262 9.21 -11.69 14.52
C LEU A 262 10.69 -11.84 14.84
N PHE A 263 11.41 -12.77 14.17
CA PHE A 263 12.84 -12.98 14.39
C PHE A 263 13.65 -11.74 13.96
N ILE A 264 13.38 -11.17 12.80
CA ILE A 264 14.03 -9.94 12.32
C ILE A 264 13.79 -8.79 13.32
N GLU A 265 12.56 -8.62 13.80
CA GLU A 265 12.22 -7.56 14.75
C GLU A 265 12.82 -7.79 16.15
N SER A 266 12.86 -9.04 16.62
CA SER A 266 13.42 -9.37 17.93
C SER A 266 14.92 -9.23 18.02
N TYR A 267 15.62 -9.42 16.89
CA TYR A 267 17.09 -9.39 16.81
C TYR A 267 17.61 -8.29 15.90
N ARG A 268 16.99 -7.13 15.96
CA ARG A 268 17.27 -5.95 15.13
C ARG A 268 18.75 -5.52 15.11
N GLU A 269 19.49 -5.81 16.18
CA GLU A 269 20.88 -5.42 16.37
C GLU A 269 21.88 -6.36 15.66
N LEU A 270 21.42 -7.49 15.14
CA LEU A 270 22.30 -8.42 14.44
C LEU A 270 22.69 -7.85 13.06
N PRO A 271 24.01 -7.78 12.75
CA PRO A 271 24.48 -7.22 11.47
C PRO A 271 23.87 -7.91 10.24
N LEU A 272 23.64 -9.24 10.30
CA LEU A 272 23.03 -9.99 9.20
C LEU A 272 21.57 -9.62 8.93
N LEU A 273 20.89 -9.01 9.91
CA LEU A 273 19.49 -8.60 9.80
C LEU A 273 19.33 -7.11 9.45
N THR A 274 20.43 -6.37 9.27
CA THR A 274 20.38 -4.93 8.96
C THR A 274 19.56 -4.64 7.71
N TRP A 275 19.82 -5.32 6.60
CA TRP A 275 19.09 -5.10 5.36
C TRP A 275 17.64 -5.63 5.40
N PRO A 276 17.36 -6.85 5.90
CA PRO A 276 15.99 -7.30 6.13
C PRO A 276 15.16 -6.31 6.95
N ARG A 277 15.72 -5.82 8.05
CA ARG A 277 15.06 -4.80 8.88
C ARG A 277 14.82 -3.50 8.11
N THR A 278 15.85 -2.98 7.42
CA THR A 278 15.74 -1.73 6.66
C THR A 278 14.64 -1.83 5.60
N LEU A 279 14.50 -2.99 4.95
CA LEU A 279 13.43 -3.23 3.98
C LEU A 279 12.05 -3.20 4.65
N ILE A 280 11.90 -3.85 5.81
CA ILE A 280 10.64 -3.86 6.56
C ILE A 280 10.29 -2.44 7.03
N ASP A 281 11.26 -1.71 7.60
CA ASP A 281 11.07 -0.31 8.01
C ASP A 281 10.63 0.56 6.82
N ALA A 282 11.22 0.37 5.62
CA ALA A 282 10.84 1.10 4.40
C ALA A 282 9.40 0.76 3.93
N ILE A 283 8.94 -0.48 4.09
CA ILE A 283 7.57 -0.87 3.79
C ILE A 283 6.59 -0.21 4.77
N VAL A 284 6.92 -0.18 6.06
CA VAL A 284 6.10 0.50 7.08
C VAL A 284 6.00 2.01 6.79
N GLU A 285 7.11 2.67 6.44
CA GLU A 285 7.10 4.08 6.05
C GLU A 285 6.26 4.35 4.80
N LEU A 286 6.34 3.46 3.82
CA LEU A 286 5.49 3.54 2.63
C LEU A 286 4.01 3.46 3.02
N GLU A 287 3.62 2.47 3.82
CA GLU A 287 2.25 2.31 4.29
C GLU A 287 1.75 3.57 5.01
N GLU A 288 2.53 4.10 5.95
CA GLU A 288 2.18 5.34 6.67
C GLU A 288 1.97 6.54 5.73
N SER A 289 2.82 6.66 4.70
CA SER A 289 2.70 7.73 3.71
C SER A 289 1.43 7.59 2.86
N MET A 290 1.04 6.36 2.52
CA MET A 290 -0.19 6.04 1.80
C MET A 290 -1.44 6.33 2.65
N VAL A 291 -1.45 5.94 3.92
CA VAL A 291 -2.54 6.23 4.86
C VAL A 291 -2.73 7.74 4.97
N LYS A 292 -1.65 8.50 5.11
CA LYS A 292 -1.70 9.95 5.14
C LYS A 292 -2.27 10.55 3.86
N TRP A 293 -1.83 10.05 2.69
CA TRP A 293 -2.36 10.49 1.40
C TRP A 293 -3.88 10.22 1.27
N ARG A 294 -4.34 9.01 1.63
CA ARG A 294 -5.76 8.64 1.63
C ARG A 294 -6.58 9.51 2.58
N HIS A 295 -6.06 9.74 3.80
CA HIS A 295 -6.72 10.61 4.77
C HIS A 295 -6.85 12.04 4.24
N SER A 296 -5.79 12.61 3.68
CA SER A 296 -5.81 13.95 3.08
C SER A 296 -6.82 14.04 1.93
N HIS A 297 -6.90 13.01 1.07
CA HIS A 297 -7.92 12.91 0.03
C HIS A 297 -9.34 12.95 0.61
N ALA A 298 -9.64 12.13 1.60
CA ALA A 298 -10.95 12.09 2.23
C ALA A 298 -11.36 13.45 2.82
N ARG A 299 -10.43 14.12 3.50
CA ARG A 299 -10.64 15.48 4.05
C ARG A 299 -10.89 16.52 2.97
N MET A 300 -10.13 16.47 1.88
CA MET A 300 -10.30 17.35 0.73
C MET A 300 -11.68 17.16 0.09
N VAL A 301 -12.10 15.91 -0.16
CA VAL A 301 -13.42 15.60 -0.74
C VAL A 301 -14.54 16.10 0.19
N GLU A 302 -14.45 15.88 1.50
CA GLU A 302 -15.42 16.40 2.48
C GLU A 302 -15.51 17.94 2.43
N ARG A 303 -14.39 18.63 2.29
CA ARG A 303 -14.32 20.08 2.22
C ARG A 303 -14.96 20.66 0.97
N ILE A 304 -14.71 20.03 -0.21
CA ILE A 304 -15.23 20.51 -1.49
C ILE A 304 -16.68 20.09 -1.72
N MET A 305 -17.02 18.83 -1.42
CA MET A 305 -18.34 18.24 -1.71
C MET A 305 -19.28 18.21 -0.52
N GLY A 306 -18.77 18.30 0.71
CA GLY A 306 -19.55 18.11 1.92
C GLY A 306 -20.08 16.67 2.02
N ARG A 307 -21.35 16.53 2.42
CA ARG A 307 -22.04 15.21 2.51
C ARG A 307 -22.71 14.79 1.20
N ARG A 308 -22.45 15.47 0.09
CA ARG A 308 -23.04 15.12 -1.20
C ARG A 308 -22.46 13.81 -1.70
N ILE A 309 -23.29 13.06 -2.42
CA ILE A 309 -22.87 11.83 -3.07
C ILE A 309 -21.98 12.16 -4.28
N GLY A 310 -20.79 11.54 -4.37
CA GLY A 310 -19.90 11.66 -5.51
C GLY A 310 -20.46 10.97 -6.76
N THR A 311 -19.87 11.22 -7.92
CA THR A 311 -20.23 10.56 -9.19
C THR A 311 -20.13 9.03 -9.13
N GLY A 312 -19.26 8.48 -8.26
CA GLY A 312 -19.14 7.04 -7.99
C GLY A 312 -20.15 6.48 -6.97
N GLY A 313 -21.16 7.27 -6.53
CA GLY A 313 -22.22 6.81 -5.63
C GLY A 313 -21.85 6.75 -4.14
N THR A 314 -20.64 7.18 -3.75
CA THR A 314 -20.16 7.19 -2.36
C THR A 314 -20.21 8.59 -1.75
N SER A 315 -20.50 8.71 -0.46
CA SER A 315 -20.30 9.97 0.26
C SER A 315 -18.86 10.09 0.74
N GLY A 316 -18.34 11.33 0.85
CA GLY A 316 -16.97 11.58 1.35
C GLY A 316 -16.71 10.97 2.74
N CYS A 317 -17.75 10.77 3.56
CA CYS A 317 -17.64 10.14 4.88
C CYS A 317 -17.20 8.67 4.84
N LEU A 318 -17.48 7.94 3.76
CA LEU A 318 -17.14 6.52 3.63
C LEU A 318 -15.65 6.28 3.30
N LEU A 319 -14.95 7.30 2.81
CA LEU A 319 -13.49 7.20 2.58
C LEU A 319 -12.68 7.07 3.88
N TYR A 320 -13.26 7.45 5.04
CA TYR A 320 -12.63 7.25 6.36
C TYR A 320 -12.70 5.82 6.88
N THR A 321 -13.64 5.03 6.38
CA THR A 321 -13.88 3.66 6.85
C THR A 321 -13.18 2.61 5.99
N SER A 322 -12.39 3.02 4.97
CA SER A 322 -11.54 2.08 4.23
C SER A 322 -10.46 1.57 5.17
N PRO A 323 -10.39 0.24 5.42
CA PRO A 323 -9.39 -0.32 6.30
C PRO A 323 -7.98 -0.01 5.78
N SER A 324 -7.07 0.22 6.72
CA SER A 324 -5.63 0.25 6.44
C SER A 324 -5.16 -1.17 6.15
N PRO A 325 -4.10 -1.37 5.34
CA PRO A 325 -3.41 -2.66 5.25
C PRO A 325 -2.99 -3.25 6.61
N ARG A 326 -2.93 -2.43 7.68
CA ARG A 326 -2.68 -2.89 9.05
C ARG A 326 -3.91 -3.51 9.74
N ASP A 327 -5.10 -3.28 9.21
CA ASP A 327 -6.35 -3.79 9.77
C ASP A 327 -6.68 -5.20 9.21
N ALA A 328 -5.89 -5.66 8.24
CA ALA A 328 -5.88 -7.01 7.67
C ALA A 328 -4.68 -7.81 8.22
#